data_a4db8c7bbd8fa6ae0d40ff865ae9152c
#
_entry.id   a4db8c7bbd8fa6ae0d40ff865ae9152c
#
_cell.length_a   1.000
_cell.length_b   1.000
_cell.length_c   1.000
_cell.angle_alpha   90.00
_cell.angle_beta   90.00
_cell.angle_gamma   90.00
#
_symmetry.space_group_name_H-M   'P 1'
#
loop_
_entity.id
_entity.type
_entity.pdbx_description
1 polymer ?
#
loop_
_entity_poly.entity_id
_entity_poly.type
_entity_poly.pdbx_seq_one_letter_code
_entity_poly.pdbx_strand_id
1 'polypeptide(L)'
;PDVDFIDGIPPAIAIEQKVTNRNPRSTVGTVTEIYEYLKLLYARAGKTISPVSGQEVKRHSIHDVVECLRQQQVGTKVMLLAPIVAKNVAQQLEIWQQQGFSRLYRIHEDGKGEVLRISQFSAQNEEQHNPTYTTYLLVDRIIADGEESTLNRFADSVQTAFFEGKGECKLAIELPSNVQQESGIGDRKSDSYYHATFSQRYEADGITFVEPTEHLFDFNNPLGACPTCGGYGNVIGIDPDLV
;
A
#
# COMPACT_ATOMS: atom_id res chain seq x y z
N PRO A 1 -11.67 -57.77 34.13
CA PRO A 1 -11.99 -59.09 34.69
C PRO A 1 -11.88 -60.13 33.57
N ASP A 2 -11.08 -61.17 33.80
CA ASP A 2 -11.01 -62.31 32.89
C ASP A 2 -12.30 -63.09 33.02
N VAL A 3 -13.08 -63.11 31.94
CA VAL A 3 -14.37 -63.82 31.88
C VAL A 3 -14.33 -64.74 30.69
N ASP A 4 -14.42 -66.06 30.97
CA ASP A 4 -14.36 -67.06 29.92
C ASP A 4 -15.63 -67.19 29.10
N PHE A 5 -16.79 -66.80 29.68
CA PHE A 5 -18.08 -66.85 29.00
C PHE A 5 -19.13 -65.95 29.68
N ILE A 6 -19.94 -65.24 28.89
CA ILE A 6 -21.08 -64.45 29.37
C ILE A 6 -22.32 -64.84 28.56
N ASP A 7 -23.36 -65.36 29.23
CA ASP A 7 -24.63 -65.69 28.62
C ASP A 7 -25.78 -64.82 29.14
N GLY A 8 -26.82 -64.64 28.33
CA GLY A 8 -28.03 -63.93 28.74
C GLY A 8 -27.95 -62.41 28.78
N ILE A 9 -27.02 -61.82 28.07
CA ILE A 9 -26.96 -60.36 27.97
C ILE A 9 -28.14 -59.86 27.13
N PRO A 10 -29.02 -59.00 27.66
CA PRO A 10 -30.06 -58.35 26.87
C PRO A 10 -29.49 -57.42 25.83
N PRO A 11 -30.22 -57.12 24.74
CA PRO A 11 -29.73 -56.15 23.74
C PRO A 11 -29.33 -54.82 24.39
N ALA A 12 -28.06 -54.48 24.28
CA ALA A 12 -27.57 -53.21 24.82
C ALA A 12 -27.75 -52.09 23.78
N ILE A 13 -28.41 -51.01 24.21
CA ILE A 13 -28.54 -49.80 23.42
C ILE A 13 -27.47 -48.82 23.93
N ALA A 14 -26.43 -48.58 23.13
CA ALA A 14 -25.48 -47.51 23.40
C ALA A 14 -25.93 -46.24 22.69
N ILE A 15 -26.18 -45.20 23.46
CA ILE A 15 -26.46 -43.87 22.92
C ILE A 15 -25.15 -43.12 22.94
N GLU A 16 -24.50 -42.98 21.77
CA GLU A 16 -23.35 -42.14 21.60
C GLU A 16 -23.79 -40.75 21.14
N GLN A 17 -23.41 -39.74 21.89
CA GLN A 17 -23.48 -38.39 21.41
C GLN A 17 -22.29 -38.15 20.49
N LYS A 18 -22.50 -38.19 19.17
CA LYS A 18 -21.47 -37.81 18.21
C LYS A 18 -21.19 -36.30 18.31
N VAL A 19 -20.12 -35.95 19.02
CA VAL A 19 -19.67 -34.56 19.18
C VAL A 19 -18.87 -34.09 17.96
N THR A 20 -18.44 -35.02 17.10
CA THR A 20 -17.62 -34.68 15.92
C THR A 20 -18.53 -34.25 14.75
N ASN A 21 -18.62 -32.95 14.56
CA ASN A 21 -19.16 -32.40 13.33
C ASN A 21 -18.18 -32.65 12.20
N ARG A 22 -18.54 -33.45 11.19
CA ARG A 22 -17.68 -33.75 10.03
C ARG A 22 -17.68 -32.63 8.98
N ASN A 23 -18.44 -31.58 9.19
CA ASN A 23 -18.46 -30.45 8.28
C ASN A 23 -17.30 -29.49 8.63
N PRO A 24 -16.26 -29.39 7.80
CA PRO A 24 -15.09 -28.54 8.07
C PRO A 24 -15.43 -27.05 8.14
N ARG A 25 -16.58 -26.64 7.60
CA ARG A 25 -17.09 -25.26 7.68
C ARG A 25 -17.87 -24.96 8.96
N SER A 26 -18.24 -25.98 9.73
CA SER A 26 -18.92 -25.81 11.00
C SER A 26 -17.91 -25.78 12.13
N THR A 27 -17.50 -24.57 12.49
CA THR A 27 -16.57 -24.28 13.59
C THR A 27 -17.32 -23.67 14.76
N VAL A 28 -16.67 -23.63 15.93
CA VAL A 28 -17.24 -22.94 17.11
C VAL A 28 -17.57 -21.47 16.76
N GLY A 29 -16.69 -20.79 16.00
CA GLY A 29 -16.92 -19.42 15.59
C GLY A 29 -18.16 -19.20 14.74
N THR A 30 -18.47 -20.16 13.82
CA THR A 30 -19.68 -20.06 12.98
C THR A 30 -20.95 -20.42 13.73
N VAL A 31 -20.89 -21.39 14.65
CA VAL A 31 -22.06 -21.83 15.44
C VAL A 31 -22.44 -20.79 16.52
N THR A 32 -21.47 -20.09 17.05
CA THR A 32 -21.68 -19.03 18.06
C THR A 32 -21.85 -17.63 17.44
N GLU A 33 -21.87 -17.51 16.12
CA GLU A 33 -21.92 -16.25 15.36
C GLU A 33 -20.73 -15.29 15.62
N ILE A 34 -19.76 -15.67 16.46
CA ILE A 34 -18.55 -14.87 16.73
C ILE A 34 -17.80 -14.57 15.43
N TYR A 35 -17.83 -15.49 14.48
CA TYR A 35 -17.16 -15.33 13.19
C TYR A 35 -17.68 -14.12 12.41
N GLU A 36 -18.98 -13.83 12.45
CA GLU A 36 -19.58 -12.66 11.78
C GLU A 36 -19.03 -11.35 12.36
N TYR A 37 -18.89 -11.27 13.69
CA TYR A 37 -18.28 -10.11 14.34
C TYR A 37 -16.80 -9.97 14.02
N LEU A 38 -16.06 -11.08 13.92
CA LEU A 38 -14.65 -11.05 13.54
C LEU A 38 -14.47 -10.58 12.10
N LYS A 39 -15.27 -11.06 11.15
CA LYS A 39 -15.24 -10.57 9.76
C LYS A 39 -15.41 -9.05 9.70
N LEU A 40 -16.44 -8.54 10.40
CA LEU A 40 -16.71 -7.12 10.45
C LEU A 40 -15.57 -6.34 11.11
N LEU A 41 -15.03 -6.85 12.21
CA LEU A 41 -13.91 -6.23 12.93
C LEU A 41 -12.69 -6.11 12.03
N TYR A 42 -12.28 -7.19 11.38
CA TYR A 42 -11.11 -7.18 10.50
C TYR A 42 -11.33 -6.35 9.23
N ALA A 43 -12.55 -6.33 8.69
CA ALA A 43 -12.89 -5.49 7.54
C ALA A 43 -12.84 -3.99 7.87
N ARG A 44 -13.17 -3.60 9.11
CA ARG A 44 -13.26 -2.18 9.53
C ARG A 44 -12.01 -1.66 10.23
N ALA A 45 -11.38 -2.46 11.07
CA ALA A 45 -10.26 -2.07 11.92
C ALA A 45 -8.97 -2.85 11.62
N GLY A 46 -9.03 -3.85 10.76
CA GLY A 46 -7.87 -4.65 10.35
C GLY A 46 -6.88 -3.80 9.55
N LYS A 47 -5.58 -4.14 9.69
CA LYS A 47 -4.50 -3.54 8.94
C LYS A 47 -3.89 -4.57 8.00
N THR A 48 -3.76 -4.23 6.74
CA THR A 48 -3.01 -5.04 5.79
C THR A 48 -1.53 -4.70 5.93
N ILE A 49 -0.72 -5.71 6.15
CA ILE A 49 0.73 -5.54 6.30
C ILE A 49 1.40 -6.19 5.10
N SER A 50 2.31 -5.47 4.46
CA SER A 50 3.12 -6.03 3.38
C SER A 50 4.03 -7.15 3.91
N PRO A 51 4.05 -8.33 3.29
CA PRO A 51 4.93 -9.42 3.70
C PRO A 51 6.41 -9.15 3.37
N VAL A 52 6.70 -8.16 2.54
CA VAL A 52 8.07 -7.83 2.10
C VAL A 52 8.69 -6.79 3.04
N SER A 53 8.04 -5.64 3.20
CA SER A 53 8.58 -4.52 4.01
C SER A 53 8.09 -4.51 5.45
N GLY A 54 7.02 -5.25 5.79
CA GLY A 54 6.37 -5.18 7.09
C GLY A 54 5.61 -3.88 7.34
N GLN A 55 5.48 -3.02 6.33
CA GLN A 55 4.76 -1.76 6.43
C GLN A 55 3.26 -1.93 6.21
N GLU A 56 2.48 -1.02 6.81
CA GLU A 56 1.04 -0.97 6.61
C GLU A 56 0.69 -0.52 5.19
N VAL A 57 -0.11 -1.32 4.50
CA VAL A 57 -0.65 -1.01 3.18
C VAL A 57 -1.96 -0.26 3.36
N LYS A 58 -2.05 0.95 2.86
CA LYS A 58 -3.26 1.76 2.90
C LYS A 58 -3.41 2.61 1.64
N ARG A 59 -4.66 2.95 1.32
CA ARG A 59 -4.94 3.97 0.31
C ARG A 59 -4.82 5.33 0.95
N HIS A 60 -4.03 6.20 0.34
CA HIS A 60 -3.93 7.57 0.79
C HIS A 60 -4.99 8.42 0.07
N SER A 61 -5.62 9.29 0.82
CA SER A 61 -6.53 10.32 0.32
C SER A 61 -5.80 11.65 0.11
N ILE A 62 -6.44 12.59 -0.55
CA ILE A 62 -5.96 13.98 -0.62
C ILE A 62 -5.77 14.55 0.79
N HIS A 63 -6.68 14.22 1.71
CA HIS A 63 -6.61 14.67 3.10
C HIS A 63 -5.33 14.21 3.80
N ASP A 64 -4.88 12.96 3.56
CA ASP A 64 -3.64 12.44 4.19
C ASP A 64 -2.40 13.22 3.74
N VAL A 65 -2.37 13.64 2.46
CA VAL A 65 -1.27 14.43 1.91
C VAL A 65 -1.28 15.85 2.47
N VAL A 66 -2.47 16.46 2.56
CA VAL A 66 -2.66 17.79 3.16
C VAL A 66 -2.32 17.78 4.64
N GLU A 67 -2.72 16.74 5.37
CA GLU A 67 -2.39 16.60 6.78
C GLU A 67 -0.88 16.44 7.01
N CYS A 68 -0.18 15.76 6.11
CA CYS A 68 1.28 15.69 6.13
C CYS A 68 1.92 17.08 5.99
N LEU A 69 1.37 17.96 5.13
CA LEU A 69 1.82 19.36 5.04
C LEU A 69 1.50 20.16 6.31
N ARG A 70 0.29 19.98 6.87
CA ARG A 70 -0.14 20.65 8.11
C ARG A 70 0.75 20.37 9.30
N GLN A 71 1.32 19.16 9.37
CA GLN A 71 2.24 18.75 10.43
C GLN A 71 3.65 19.33 10.29
N GLN A 72 3.96 19.97 9.16
CA GLN A 72 5.28 20.58 8.98
C GLN A 72 5.40 21.90 9.78
N GLN A 73 6.64 22.23 10.15
CA GLN A 73 6.93 23.51 10.79
C GLN A 73 6.69 24.67 9.80
N VAL A 74 6.18 25.77 10.33
CA VAL A 74 6.01 26.99 9.52
C VAL A 74 7.35 27.43 8.93
N GLY A 75 7.34 27.70 7.63
CA GLY A 75 8.55 28.06 6.86
C GLY A 75 9.18 26.88 6.12
N THR A 76 8.77 25.62 6.38
CA THR A 76 9.28 24.45 5.66
C THR A 76 8.86 24.49 4.19
N LYS A 77 9.82 24.32 3.29
CA LYS A 77 9.54 24.21 1.86
C LYS A 77 9.18 22.77 1.51
N VAL A 78 8.08 22.62 0.79
CA VAL A 78 7.56 21.34 0.33
C VAL A 78 7.36 21.39 -1.18
N MET A 79 7.83 20.39 -1.87
CA MET A 79 7.58 20.18 -3.30
C MET A 79 6.68 18.99 -3.50
N LEU A 80 5.65 19.17 -4.33
CA LEU A 80 4.70 18.15 -4.71
C LEU A 80 5.08 17.57 -6.06
N LEU A 81 5.27 16.28 -6.11
CA LEU A 81 5.85 15.56 -7.22
C LEU A 81 4.87 14.48 -7.71
N ALA A 82 4.79 14.31 -9.03
CA ALA A 82 4.08 13.19 -9.64
C ALA A 82 5.07 12.29 -10.41
N PRO A 83 5.00 10.96 -10.26
CA PRO A 83 5.86 10.04 -11.01
C PRO A 83 5.53 10.11 -12.51
N ILE A 84 6.54 9.92 -13.34
CA ILE A 84 6.38 9.86 -14.80
C ILE A 84 5.98 8.43 -15.19
N VAL A 85 4.69 8.20 -15.43
CA VAL A 85 4.13 6.90 -15.78
C VAL A 85 3.69 6.89 -17.26
N ALA A 86 4.62 7.13 -18.17
CA ALA A 86 4.34 7.18 -19.60
C ALA A 86 5.22 6.21 -20.39
N LYS A 87 4.63 5.55 -21.41
CA LYS A 87 5.39 4.71 -22.36
C LYS A 87 6.26 5.55 -23.27
N ASN A 88 5.82 6.77 -23.61
CA ASN A 88 6.56 7.76 -24.39
C ASN A 88 6.74 9.03 -23.56
N VAL A 89 7.88 9.15 -22.90
CA VAL A 89 8.20 10.26 -22.01
C VAL A 89 8.27 11.58 -22.79
N ALA A 90 8.83 11.59 -24.00
CA ALA A 90 8.96 12.82 -24.81
C ALA A 90 7.59 13.44 -25.13
N GLN A 91 6.64 12.62 -25.58
CA GLN A 91 5.28 13.08 -25.85
C GLN A 91 4.55 13.57 -24.58
N GLN A 92 4.76 12.91 -23.46
CA GLN A 92 4.17 13.33 -22.18
C GLN A 92 4.72 14.69 -21.73
N LEU A 93 6.01 14.94 -21.91
CA LEU A 93 6.64 16.21 -21.59
C LEU A 93 6.08 17.37 -22.44
N GLU A 94 5.82 17.13 -23.73
CA GLU A 94 5.20 18.13 -24.60
C GLU A 94 3.77 18.47 -24.13
N ILE A 95 2.98 17.46 -23.74
CA ILE A 95 1.64 17.65 -23.17
C ILE A 95 1.71 18.48 -21.91
N TRP A 96 2.61 18.16 -20.98
CA TRP A 96 2.79 18.90 -19.74
C TRP A 96 3.23 20.35 -19.98
N GLN A 97 4.08 20.60 -20.96
CA GLN A 97 4.42 21.97 -21.34
C GLN A 97 3.22 22.75 -21.85
N GLN A 98 2.35 22.13 -22.65
CA GLN A 98 1.10 22.76 -23.14
C GLN A 98 0.12 23.04 -21.99
N GLN A 99 0.12 22.19 -20.95
CA GLN A 99 -0.69 22.38 -19.73
C GLN A 99 -0.11 23.43 -18.78
N GLY A 100 1.10 23.96 -19.07
CA GLY A 100 1.73 25.00 -18.27
C GLY A 100 2.78 24.49 -17.26
N PHE A 101 3.02 23.19 -17.17
CA PHE A 101 4.13 22.68 -16.36
C PHE A 101 5.46 22.99 -17.02
N SER A 102 6.44 23.39 -16.23
CA SER A 102 7.75 23.84 -16.76
C SER A 102 8.95 23.17 -16.10
N ARG A 103 8.74 22.42 -15.02
CA ARG A 103 9.81 21.89 -14.18
C ARG A 103 9.65 20.42 -13.87
N LEU A 104 10.78 19.75 -13.77
CA LEU A 104 10.93 18.37 -13.27
C LEU A 104 11.74 18.40 -11.99
N TYR A 105 11.64 17.36 -11.22
CA TYR A 105 12.47 17.12 -10.05
C TYR A 105 13.12 15.74 -10.17
N ARG A 106 14.44 15.72 -10.04
CA ARG A 106 15.25 14.50 -10.12
C ARG A 106 15.77 14.16 -8.73
N ILE A 107 15.59 12.91 -8.33
CA ILE A 107 16.12 12.35 -7.08
C ILE A 107 17.26 11.42 -7.44
N HIS A 108 18.45 11.67 -6.90
CA HIS A 108 19.61 10.80 -7.02
C HIS A 108 19.59 9.70 -5.97
N GLU A 109 20.37 8.62 -6.18
CA GLU A 109 20.50 7.51 -5.23
C GLU A 109 21.01 7.95 -3.84
N ASP A 110 21.81 9.01 -3.79
CA ASP A 110 22.30 9.61 -2.55
C ASP A 110 21.21 10.43 -1.80
N GLY A 111 19.97 10.44 -2.31
CA GLY A 111 18.84 11.18 -1.75
C GLY A 111 18.81 12.67 -2.07
N LYS A 112 19.82 13.18 -2.79
CA LYS A 112 19.82 14.57 -3.24
C LYS A 112 18.82 14.78 -4.36
N GLY A 113 18.20 15.96 -4.35
CA GLY A 113 17.25 16.36 -5.37
C GLY A 113 17.69 17.60 -6.13
N GLU A 114 17.41 17.64 -7.42
CA GLU A 114 17.62 18.81 -8.26
C GLU A 114 16.39 19.17 -9.07
N VAL A 115 16.16 20.47 -9.26
CA VAL A 115 15.07 20.98 -10.09
C VAL A 115 15.59 21.29 -11.49
N LEU A 116 14.98 20.69 -12.50
CA LEU A 116 15.31 20.86 -13.91
C LEU A 116 14.15 21.55 -14.65
N ARG A 117 14.45 22.21 -15.78
CA ARG A 117 13.42 22.68 -16.69
C ARG A 117 13.07 21.57 -17.69
N ILE A 118 11.78 21.40 -18.01
CA ILE A 118 11.36 20.43 -19.03
C ILE A 118 12.06 20.69 -20.37
N SER A 119 12.27 21.95 -20.74
CA SER A 119 12.97 22.34 -21.99
C SER A 119 14.44 21.93 -22.05
N GLN A 120 15.05 21.63 -20.90
CA GLN A 120 16.45 21.17 -20.80
C GLN A 120 16.56 19.64 -20.69
N PHE A 121 15.42 18.99 -20.51
CA PHE A 121 15.35 17.54 -20.38
C PHE A 121 15.33 16.89 -21.76
N SER A 122 16.27 15.99 -22.02
CA SER A 122 16.30 15.19 -23.24
C SER A 122 16.11 13.73 -22.88
N ALA A 123 14.96 13.18 -23.27
CA ALA A 123 14.63 11.77 -23.02
C ALA A 123 15.64 10.80 -23.66
N GLN A 124 16.33 11.22 -24.73
CA GLN A 124 17.32 10.39 -25.43
C GLN A 124 18.61 10.17 -24.65
N ASN A 125 18.94 11.07 -23.70
CA ASN A 125 20.15 10.93 -22.88
C ASN A 125 19.93 10.00 -21.67
N GLU A 126 18.71 9.65 -21.35
CA GLU A 126 18.39 8.80 -20.17
C GLU A 126 18.36 7.29 -20.51
N GLU A 127 18.08 6.92 -21.76
CA GLU A 127 18.07 5.51 -22.16
C GLU A 127 19.47 4.89 -22.27
N GLN A 128 20.54 5.71 -22.32
CA GLN A 128 21.92 5.24 -22.52
C GLN A 128 22.77 5.19 -21.24
N HIS A 129 22.29 5.68 -20.11
CA HIS A 129 23.02 5.63 -18.85
C HIS A 129 22.22 4.85 -17.80
N ASN A 130 22.89 3.95 -17.08
CA ASN A 130 22.39 3.29 -15.88
C ASN A 130 21.74 4.36 -14.98
N PRO A 131 20.40 4.36 -14.77
CA PRO A 131 19.73 5.49 -14.14
C PRO A 131 20.07 5.49 -12.63
N THR A 132 21.06 6.28 -12.25
CA THR A 132 21.38 6.59 -10.85
C THR A 132 20.41 7.60 -10.24
N TYR A 133 19.29 7.86 -10.91
CA TYR A 133 18.29 8.85 -10.47
C TYR A 133 16.90 8.51 -10.98
N THR A 134 15.88 9.01 -10.26
CA THR A 134 14.47 8.94 -10.66
C THR A 134 13.93 10.35 -10.88
N THR A 135 13.26 10.57 -12.01
CA THR A 135 12.71 11.87 -12.41
C THR A 135 11.21 11.93 -12.18
N TYR A 136 10.72 13.05 -11.66
CA TYR A 136 9.32 13.33 -11.36
C TYR A 136 8.87 14.63 -12.00
N LEU A 137 7.59 14.77 -12.32
CA LEU A 137 6.99 16.05 -12.61
C LEU A 137 6.90 16.88 -11.31
N LEU A 138 7.40 18.11 -11.32
CA LEU A 138 7.17 19.05 -10.23
C LEU A 138 5.85 19.78 -10.44
N VAL A 139 4.83 19.38 -9.68
CA VAL A 139 3.46 19.89 -9.82
C VAL A 139 3.32 21.23 -9.11
N ASP A 140 3.73 21.32 -7.84
CA ASP A 140 3.64 22.56 -7.05
C ASP A 140 4.80 22.69 -6.06
N ARG A 141 5.02 23.92 -5.61
CA ARG A 141 5.99 24.27 -4.57
C ARG A 141 5.31 25.17 -3.56
N ILE A 142 5.33 24.76 -2.32
CA ILE A 142 4.63 25.44 -1.25
C ILE A 142 5.54 25.63 -0.04
N ILE A 143 5.26 26.66 0.73
CA ILE A 143 5.87 26.87 2.04
C ILE A 143 4.76 26.63 3.07
N ALA A 144 5.02 25.77 4.03
CA ALA A 144 4.09 25.53 5.12
C ALA A 144 3.94 26.80 5.95
N ASP A 145 2.75 27.38 5.96
CA ASP A 145 2.42 28.61 6.71
C ASP A 145 1.32 28.39 7.75
N GLY A 146 0.65 27.24 7.68
CA GLY A 146 -0.46 26.88 8.55
C GLY A 146 -1.78 27.53 8.16
N GLU A 147 -1.83 28.33 7.07
CA GLU A 147 -3.01 29.02 6.61
C GLU A 147 -3.97 28.06 5.87
N GLU A 148 -5.27 28.15 6.19
CA GLU A 148 -6.30 27.31 5.57
C GLU A 148 -6.41 27.56 4.05
N SER A 149 -6.18 28.79 3.60
CA SER A 149 -6.13 29.14 2.19
C SER A 149 -5.03 28.40 1.42
N THR A 150 -3.87 28.26 2.04
CA THR A 150 -2.71 27.54 1.50
C THR A 150 -2.99 26.04 1.45
N LEU A 151 -3.63 25.48 2.48
CA LEU A 151 -4.00 24.06 2.52
C LEU A 151 -5.05 23.72 1.45
N ASN A 152 -6.05 24.59 1.22
CA ASN A 152 -7.05 24.40 0.18
C ASN A 152 -6.43 24.44 -1.22
N ARG A 153 -5.58 25.41 -1.51
CA ARG A 153 -4.81 25.47 -2.78
C ARG A 153 -3.95 24.22 -2.95
N PHE A 154 -3.32 23.77 -1.87
CA PHE A 154 -2.50 22.57 -1.92
C PHE A 154 -3.32 21.31 -2.21
N ALA A 155 -4.54 21.22 -1.68
CA ALA A 155 -5.45 20.09 -1.97
C ALA A 155 -5.76 19.99 -3.48
N ASP A 156 -5.98 21.12 -4.16
CA ASP A 156 -6.19 21.15 -5.62
C ASP A 156 -4.92 20.69 -6.37
N SER A 157 -3.75 21.12 -5.90
CA SER A 157 -2.48 20.69 -6.48
C SER A 157 -2.25 19.20 -6.25
N VAL A 158 -2.62 18.65 -5.08
CA VAL A 158 -2.52 17.20 -4.77
C VAL A 158 -3.44 16.38 -5.68
N GLN A 159 -4.67 16.87 -5.94
CA GLN A 159 -5.55 16.21 -6.91
C GLN A 159 -4.91 16.12 -8.29
N THR A 160 -4.28 17.20 -8.75
CA THR A 160 -3.55 17.26 -10.01
C THR A 160 -2.37 16.28 -9.99
N ALA A 161 -1.61 16.22 -8.89
CA ALA A 161 -0.48 15.31 -8.77
C ALA A 161 -0.89 13.83 -8.83
N PHE A 162 -1.99 13.45 -8.16
CA PHE A 162 -2.54 12.10 -8.25
C PHE A 162 -3.05 11.78 -9.66
N PHE A 163 -3.65 12.74 -10.34
CA PHE A 163 -4.12 12.55 -11.72
C PHE A 163 -2.95 12.29 -12.67
N GLU A 164 -1.93 13.15 -12.67
CA GLU A 164 -0.75 13.03 -13.53
C GLU A 164 0.11 11.80 -13.17
N GLY A 165 0.23 11.48 -11.88
CA GLY A 165 0.95 10.32 -11.35
C GLY A 165 0.15 9.02 -11.37
N LYS A 166 -1.06 9.01 -11.99
CA LYS A 166 -1.95 7.84 -12.07
C LYS A 166 -2.23 7.19 -10.72
N GLY A 167 -2.53 8.00 -9.73
CA GLY A 167 -2.86 7.59 -8.37
C GLY A 167 -1.69 7.60 -7.41
N GLU A 168 -0.53 8.07 -7.83
CA GLU A 168 0.65 8.23 -6.97
C GLU A 168 1.14 9.67 -6.93
N CYS A 169 1.60 10.12 -5.78
CA CYS A 169 2.34 11.36 -5.65
C CYS A 169 3.41 11.24 -4.55
N LYS A 170 4.35 12.18 -4.56
CA LYS A 170 5.45 12.23 -3.60
C LYS A 170 5.63 13.65 -3.10
N LEU A 171 5.91 13.79 -1.80
CA LEU A 171 6.35 15.05 -1.23
C LEU A 171 7.87 15.01 -1.02
N ALA A 172 8.55 16.07 -1.45
CA ALA A 172 9.92 16.35 -1.04
C ALA A 172 9.88 17.50 -0.03
N ILE A 173 10.18 17.20 1.22
CA ILE A 173 10.07 18.07 2.38
C ILE A 173 11.48 18.49 2.79
N GLU A 174 11.76 19.80 2.83
CA GLU A 174 13.05 20.34 3.25
C GLU A 174 13.34 19.96 4.71
N LEU A 175 14.51 19.35 4.97
CA LEU A 175 14.91 19.02 6.32
C LEU A 175 15.39 20.29 7.06
N PRO A 176 15.05 20.45 8.35
CA PRO A 176 15.50 21.57 9.14
C PRO A 176 17.04 21.58 9.26
N SER A 177 17.63 22.74 9.20
CA SER A 177 19.10 22.95 9.18
C SER A 177 19.85 22.33 10.38
N ASN A 178 19.16 22.03 11.46
CA ASN A 178 19.73 21.43 12.68
C ASN A 178 20.11 19.94 12.51
N VAL A 179 19.58 19.24 11.51
CA VAL A 179 19.90 17.83 11.21
C VAL A 179 21.12 17.70 10.29
N GLN A 180 21.58 18.81 9.71
CA GLN A 180 22.69 18.84 8.73
C GLN A 180 24.10 18.85 9.37
N GLN A 181 24.21 18.86 10.70
CA GLN A 181 25.51 19.10 11.38
C GLN A 181 26.33 17.86 11.78
N GLU A 182 25.84 16.63 11.52
CA GLU A 182 26.59 15.42 11.97
C GLU A 182 27.50 14.75 10.90
N SER A 183 27.55 15.23 9.68
CA SER A 183 28.51 14.74 8.70
C SER A 183 29.54 15.83 8.37
N GLY A 184 30.65 15.77 9.10
CA GLY A 184 31.76 16.71 8.99
C GLY A 184 32.44 16.72 7.62
N ILE A 185 32.96 17.90 7.29
CA ILE A 185 33.94 18.27 6.25
C ILE A 185 33.36 18.42 4.84
N GLY A 186 33.25 19.66 4.39
CA GLY A 186 33.16 20.05 2.99
C GLY A 186 31.99 20.97 2.66
N ASP A 187 32.33 22.22 2.36
CA ASP A 187 31.47 23.24 1.79
C ASP A 187 30.56 22.70 0.67
N ARG A 188 29.27 22.49 0.97
CA ARG A 188 28.13 22.63 0.06
C ARG A 188 26.88 22.50 0.92
N LYS A 189 26.01 23.53 0.90
CA LYS A 189 24.61 23.43 1.32
C LYS A 189 23.93 22.36 0.44
N SER A 190 24.00 21.10 0.82
CA SER A 190 23.17 20.06 0.21
C SER A 190 21.77 20.24 0.78
N ASP A 191 20.84 20.72 -0.04
CA ASP A 191 19.42 20.73 0.29
C ASP A 191 18.99 19.27 0.51
N SER A 192 18.98 18.85 1.76
CA SER A 192 18.54 17.50 2.12
C SER A 192 17.02 17.52 2.24
N TYR A 193 16.36 16.67 1.46
CA TYR A 193 14.92 16.51 1.47
C TYR A 193 14.54 15.13 1.99
N TYR A 194 13.50 15.09 2.82
CA TYR A 194 12.81 13.87 3.15
C TYR A 194 11.72 13.62 2.09
N HIS A 195 11.63 12.38 1.60
CA HIS A 195 10.66 12.00 0.57
C HIS A 195 9.56 11.10 1.15
N ALA A 196 8.33 11.59 1.17
CA ALA A 196 7.13 10.83 1.55
C ALA A 196 6.35 10.44 0.30
N THR A 197 6.04 9.16 0.14
CA THR A 197 5.26 8.64 -1.01
C THR A 197 3.83 8.35 -0.57
N PHE A 198 2.87 8.74 -1.43
CA PHE A 198 1.44 8.51 -1.22
C PHE A 198 0.87 7.81 -2.46
N SER A 199 0.02 6.83 -2.24
CA SER A 199 -0.67 6.08 -3.31
C SER A 199 -2.16 5.98 -3.01
N GLN A 200 -2.99 6.23 -4.02
CA GLN A 200 -4.43 5.96 -3.98
C GLN A 200 -4.74 4.50 -4.28
N ARG A 201 -3.73 3.70 -4.63
CA ARG A 201 -3.86 2.28 -4.87
C ARG A 201 -3.57 1.52 -3.59
N TYR A 202 -4.21 0.37 -3.47
CA TYR A 202 -3.98 -0.55 -2.35
C TYR A 202 -2.82 -1.48 -2.71
N GLU A 203 -1.61 -0.92 -2.76
CA GLU A 203 -0.40 -1.64 -3.18
C GLU A 203 0.82 -1.21 -2.35
N ALA A 204 1.75 -2.14 -2.15
CA ALA A 204 3.05 -1.90 -1.55
C ALA A 204 4.05 -2.93 -2.09
N ASP A 205 5.33 -2.54 -2.19
CA ASP A 205 6.44 -3.40 -2.61
C ASP A 205 6.20 -4.12 -3.95
N GLY A 206 5.46 -3.49 -4.86
CA GLY A 206 5.10 -4.05 -6.17
C GLY A 206 3.99 -5.11 -6.12
N ILE A 207 3.35 -5.31 -4.96
CA ILE A 207 2.24 -6.23 -4.77
C ILE A 207 0.94 -5.43 -4.66
N THR A 208 -0.06 -5.76 -5.49
CA THR A 208 -1.40 -5.23 -5.37
C THR A 208 -2.20 -6.09 -4.40
N PHE A 209 -2.75 -5.48 -3.37
CA PHE A 209 -3.55 -6.15 -2.35
C PHE A 209 -5.03 -5.96 -2.62
N VAL A 210 -5.82 -6.91 -2.14
CA VAL A 210 -7.29 -6.79 -2.13
C VAL A 210 -7.69 -5.92 -0.94
N GLU A 211 -8.56 -4.93 -1.18
CA GLU A 211 -9.08 -4.08 -0.11
C GLU A 211 -9.85 -4.94 0.92
N PRO A 212 -9.59 -4.76 2.23
CA PRO A 212 -10.25 -5.55 3.26
C PRO A 212 -11.74 -5.25 3.29
N THR A 213 -12.52 -6.26 2.92
CA THR A 213 -13.98 -6.27 2.98
C THR A 213 -14.44 -7.48 3.77
N GLU A 214 -15.70 -7.48 4.22
CA GLU A 214 -16.27 -8.64 4.91
C GLU A 214 -16.21 -9.92 4.06
N HIS A 215 -16.29 -9.77 2.74
CA HIS A 215 -16.20 -10.89 1.78
C HIS A 215 -14.79 -11.48 1.69
N LEU A 216 -13.75 -10.68 1.91
CA LEU A 216 -12.37 -11.17 1.94
C LEU A 216 -12.10 -12.09 3.13
N PHE A 217 -12.79 -11.85 4.25
CA PHE A 217 -12.69 -12.67 5.46
C PHE A 217 -13.73 -13.78 5.53
N ASP A 218 -14.50 -14.02 4.47
CA ASP A 218 -15.49 -15.06 4.41
C ASP A 218 -15.02 -16.25 3.56
N PHE A 219 -14.71 -17.37 4.24
CA PHE A 219 -14.29 -18.60 3.56
C PHE A 219 -15.38 -19.24 2.69
N ASN A 220 -16.67 -18.80 2.80
CA ASN A 220 -17.75 -19.20 1.91
C ASN A 220 -17.84 -18.31 0.66
N ASN A 221 -17.12 -17.17 0.63
CA ASN A 221 -17.08 -16.26 -0.50
C ASN A 221 -15.87 -16.58 -1.38
N PRO A 222 -15.97 -16.54 -2.72
CA PRO A 222 -14.84 -16.77 -3.62
C PRO A 222 -13.62 -15.87 -3.37
N LEU A 223 -13.83 -14.64 -2.85
CA LEU A 223 -12.75 -13.72 -2.49
C LEU A 223 -11.95 -14.18 -1.27
N GLY A 224 -12.63 -14.79 -0.28
CA GLY A 224 -12.00 -15.18 0.99
C GLY A 224 -11.69 -16.68 1.07
N ALA A 225 -12.24 -17.47 0.15
CA ALA A 225 -12.00 -18.91 0.13
C ALA A 225 -10.58 -19.23 -0.35
N CYS A 226 -9.99 -20.26 0.24
CA CYS A 226 -8.73 -20.79 -0.26
C CYS A 226 -8.88 -21.25 -1.71
N PRO A 227 -8.06 -20.78 -2.66
CA PRO A 227 -8.19 -21.15 -4.08
C PRO A 227 -7.99 -22.65 -4.33
N THR A 228 -7.28 -23.36 -3.45
CA THR A 228 -7.00 -24.79 -3.59
C THR A 228 -8.14 -25.66 -3.11
N CYS A 229 -8.76 -25.35 -1.95
CA CYS A 229 -9.79 -26.22 -1.34
C CYS A 229 -11.18 -25.57 -1.30
N GLY A 230 -11.35 -24.35 -1.82
CA GLY A 230 -12.64 -23.62 -1.79
C GLY A 230 -13.18 -23.38 -0.37
N GLY A 231 -12.32 -23.37 0.66
CA GLY A 231 -12.73 -23.21 2.06
C GLY A 231 -13.12 -24.52 2.77
N TYR A 232 -12.93 -25.68 2.13
CA TYR A 232 -13.29 -26.98 2.74
C TYR A 232 -12.17 -27.60 3.57
N GLY A 233 -10.94 -27.08 3.50
CA GLY A 233 -9.78 -27.61 4.22
C GLY A 233 -9.17 -28.86 3.58
N ASN A 234 -9.95 -29.57 2.74
CA ASN A 234 -9.51 -30.75 2.00
C ASN A 234 -9.82 -30.59 0.52
N VAL A 235 -8.95 -31.14 -0.32
CA VAL A 235 -9.17 -31.22 -1.77
C VAL A 235 -9.83 -32.57 -2.07
N ILE A 236 -10.98 -32.54 -2.73
CA ILE A 236 -11.64 -33.75 -3.23
C ILE A 236 -11.06 -34.01 -4.63
N GLY A 237 -10.34 -35.11 -4.77
CA GLY A 237 -9.73 -35.51 -6.03
C GLY A 237 -9.31 -36.99 -5.99
N ILE A 238 -8.80 -37.47 -7.12
CA ILE A 238 -8.18 -38.79 -7.20
C ILE A 238 -6.78 -38.64 -6.59
N ASP A 239 -6.49 -39.45 -5.57
CA ASP A 239 -5.18 -39.54 -4.97
C ASP A 239 -4.25 -40.35 -5.92
N PRO A 240 -3.24 -39.72 -6.54
CA PRO A 240 -2.36 -40.41 -7.48
C PRO A 240 -1.54 -41.53 -6.81
N ASP A 241 -1.36 -41.48 -5.49
CA ASP A 241 -0.60 -42.52 -4.75
C ASP A 241 -1.47 -43.72 -4.43
N LEU A 242 -2.79 -43.67 -4.68
CA LEU A 242 -3.74 -44.78 -4.50
C LEU A 242 -4.20 -45.38 -5.83
N VAL A 243 -3.67 -44.96 -6.96
CA VAL A 243 -3.91 -45.50 -8.31
C VAL A 243 -2.61 -46.16 -8.80
#